data_29bf8400ab74ac02997dc779c340b332
#
_entry.id   29bf8400ab74ac02997dc779c340b332
#
_cell.length_a   1.000
_cell.length_b   1.000
_cell.length_c   1.000
_cell.angle_alpha   90.00
_cell.angle_beta   90.00
_cell.angle_gamma   90.00
#
_symmetry.space_group_name_H-M   'P 1'
#
loop_
_entity.id
_entity.type
_entity.pdbx_description
1 polymer ?
#
loop_
_entity_poly.entity_id
_entity_poly.type
_entity_poly.pdbx_seq_one_letter_code
_entity_poly.pdbx_strand_id
1 'polypeptide(L)'
;MNFIQHAEMHGLVINHLISDGRWHRVATEDKPKKRNGAYLYDGRRGVVKNWATMELFAPYPERGSYLHPIDRQDLNERRKKADKEEALKHARAAQEALRIISLSTVSKHPYLARKGFPDATGLVRDGLLVIPVRDLKTNAVISLQTVGQEKKFLFGGRTKGGVLVLGQK
;
A
#
# COMPACT_ATOMS: atom_id res chain seq x y z
N MET A 1 -9.74 29.00 2.20
CA MET A 1 -9.88 27.58 1.80
C MET A 1 -8.66 26.81 2.32
N ASN A 2 -8.86 25.70 3.02
CA ASN A 2 -7.77 24.82 3.48
C ASN A 2 -7.50 23.72 2.43
N PHE A 3 -6.42 22.92 2.63
CA PHE A 3 -6.03 21.90 1.66
C PHE A 3 -7.07 20.78 1.50
N ILE A 4 -7.79 20.40 2.56
CA ILE A 4 -8.84 19.38 2.49
C ILE A 4 -9.98 19.88 1.59
N GLN A 5 -10.47 21.11 1.82
CA GLN A 5 -11.52 21.71 0.99
C GLN A 5 -11.08 21.83 -0.48
N HIS A 6 -9.81 22.19 -0.74
CA HIS A 6 -9.27 22.17 -2.10
C HIS A 6 -9.30 20.77 -2.72
N ALA A 7 -8.92 19.73 -1.97
CA ALA A 7 -8.96 18.35 -2.45
C ALA A 7 -10.40 17.85 -2.72
N GLU A 8 -11.35 18.20 -1.86
CA GLU A 8 -12.78 17.91 -2.03
C GLU A 8 -13.35 18.54 -3.30
N MET A 9 -13.00 19.81 -3.62
CA MET A 9 -13.41 20.45 -4.87
C MET A 9 -12.95 19.69 -6.12
N HIS A 10 -11.89 18.89 -6.01
CA HIS A 10 -11.40 18.02 -7.08
C HIS A 10 -11.86 16.56 -6.92
N GLY A 11 -12.89 16.33 -6.09
CA GLY A 11 -13.51 15.02 -5.88
C GLY A 11 -12.66 14.01 -5.13
N LEU A 12 -11.68 14.44 -4.31
CA LEU A 12 -10.89 13.57 -3.46
C LEU A 12 -11.49 13.45 -2.07
N VAL A 13 -11.50 12.26 -1.50
CA VAL A 13 -11.94 11.99 -0.13
C VAL A 13 -10.72 11.73 0.74
N ILE A 14 -10.37 12.69 1.60
CA ILE A 14 -9.22 12.61 2.53
C ILE A 14 -9.74 12.48 3.96
N ASN A 15 -9.77 11.27 4.50
CA ASN A 15 -10.19 11.02 5.88
C ASN A 15 -9.11 11.38 6.91
N HIS A 16 -7.84 11.26 6.52
CA HIS A 16 -6.70 11.59 7.35
C HIS A 16 -5.62 12.26 6.50
N LEU A 17 -5.34 13.53 6.80
CA LEU A 17 -4.37 14.32 6.06
C LEU A 17 -2.95 14.05 6.61
N ILE A 18 -2.07 13.59 5.73
CA ILE A 18 -0.65 13.41 6.00
C ILE A 18 0.11 14.53 5.30
N SER A 19 0.94 15.26 6.05
CA SER A 19 1.67 16.44 5.57
C SER A 19 3.19 16.22 5.56
N ASP A 20 3.63 15.15 4.89
CA ASP A 20 5.04 14.74 4.80
C ASP A 20 5.69 15.09 3.45
N GLY A 21 4.95 15.73 2.55
CA GLY A 21 5.41 16.10 1.21
C GLY A 21 5.62 14.91 0.29
N ARG A 22 4.93 13.79 0.53
CA ARG A 22 4.92 12.60 -0.33
C ARG A 22 3.56 12.39 -0.97
N TRP A 23 3.52 11.54 -1.99
CA TRP A 23 2.28 11.15 -2.63
C TRP A 23 1.51 10.13 -1.79
N HIS A 24 0.26 10.46 -1.47
CA HIS A 24 -0.69 9.59 -0.79
C HIS A 24 -1.88 9.28 -1.70
N ARG A 25 -2.24 8.00 -1.79
CA ARG A 25 -3.39 7.55 -2.56
C ARG A 25 -4.64 7.55 -1.68
N VAL A 26 -5.72 8.14 -2.20
CA VAL A 26 -7.01 8.27 -1.52
C VAL A 26 -8.17 7.86 -2.42
N ALA A 27 -9.34 7.70 -1.82
CA ALA A 27 -10.57 7.48 -2.56
C ALA A 27 -10.99 8.74 -3.32
N THR A 28 -11.87 8.57 -4.29
CA THR A 28 -12.59 9.64 -4.98
C THR A 28 -14.09 9.48 -4.73
N GLU A 29 -14.85 10.56 -4.80
CA GLU A 29 -16.30 10.57 -4.56
C GLU A 29 -17.03 9.60 -5.50
N ASP A 30 -16.64 9.55 -6.79
CA ASP A 30 -17.22 8.67 -7.79
C ASP A 30 -16.89 7.18 -7.56
N LYS A 31 -15.79 6.88 -6.88
CA LYS A 31 -15.31 5.51 -6.61
C LYS A 31 -14.74 5.35 -5.20
N PRO A 32 -15.59 5.40 -4.16
CA PRO A 32 -15.14 5.43 -2.76
C PRO A 32 -14.43 4.14 -2.31
N LYS A 33 -14.60 3.03 -3.03
CA LYS A 33 -13.92 1.75 -2.76
C LYS A 33 -12.56 1.63 -3.47
N LYS A 34 -12.22 2.57 -4.37
CA LYS A 34 -10.97 2.58 -5.14
C LYS A 34 -10.12 3.78 -4.73
N ARG A 35 -8.80 3.65 -4.84
CA ARG A 35 -7.86 4.75 -4.58
C ARG A 35 -7.47 5.43 -5.89
N ASN A 36 -8.44 6.07 -6.55
CA ASN A 36 -8.23 6.77 -7.83
C ASN A 36 -7.74 8.21 -7.65
N GLY A 37 -7.82 8.77 -6.45
CA GLY A 37 -7.23 10.06 -6.12
C GLY A 37 -5.81 9.93 -5.57
N ALA A 38 -5.05 10.99 -5.65
CA ALA A 38 -3.80 11.15 -4.93
C ALA A 38 -3.56 12.60 -4.58
N TYR A 39 -2.85 12.81 -3.50
CA TYR A 39 -2.37 14.13 -3.11
C TYR A 39 -0.93 14.08 -2.62
N LEU A 40 -0.27 15.21 -2.70
CA LEU A 40 0.99 15.52 -2.04
C LEU A 40 0.77 16.79 -1.26
N TYR A 41 1.13 16.82 0.02
CA TYR A 41 1.00 17.99 0.88
C TYR A 41 2.13 18.04 1.88
N ASP A 42 2.77 19.20 2.03
CA ASP A 42 3.91 19.40 2.93
C ASP A 42 3.54 20.17 4.22
N GLY A 43 2.28 20.51 4.37
CA GLY A 43 1.76 21.34 5.44
C GLY A 43 1.46 22.78 5.02
N ARG A 44 1.91 23.21 3.84
CA ARG A 44 1.68 24.55 3.28
C ARG A 44 1.33 24.50 1.79
N ARG A 45 2.07 23.72 1.02
CA ARG A 45 1.87 23.53 -0.42
C ARG A 45 1.45 22.11 -0.71
N GLY A 46 0.67 21.95 -1.74
CA GLY A 46 0.25 20.63 -2.16
C GLY A 46 -0.15 20.58 -3.62
N VAL A 47 -0.46 19.39 -4.03
CA VAL A 47 -0.99 19.10 -5.36
C VAL A 47 -1.98 17.96 -5.20
N VAL A 48 -3.12 18.05 -5.86
CA VAL A 48 -4.10 16.97 -5.95
C VAL A 48 -4.21 16.45 -7.37
N LYS A 49 -4.53 15.19 -7.51
CA LYS A 49 -4.78 14.51 -8.79
C LYS A 49 -5.93 13.55 -8.65
N ASN A 50 -6.92 13.69 -9.53
CA ASN A 50 -8.01 12.74 -9.69
C ASN A 50 -7.86 12.03 -11.04
N TRP A 51 -7.58 10.71 -11.03
CA TRP A 51 -7.46 9.92 -12.27
C TRP A 51 -8.81 9.55 -12.89
N ALA A 52 -9.91 9.72 -12.16
CA ALA A 52 -11.24 9.45 -12.69
C ALA A 52 -11.69 10.56 -13.66
N THR A 53 -11.38 11.81 -13.35
CA THR A 53 -11.73 12.98 -14.17
C THR A 53 -10.69 13.30 -15.23
N MET A 54 -9.53 12.63 -15.22
CA MET A 54 -8.41 12.90 -16.13
C MET A 54 -7.86 14.35 -16.00
N GLU A 55 -8.24 15.08 -14.96
CA GLU A 55 -7.77 16.42 -14.72
C GLU A 55 -6.26 16.46 -14.50
N LEU A 56 -5.66 17.57 -14.96
CA LEU A 56 -4.26 17.87 -14.67
C LEU A 56 -4.06 18.11 -13.17
N PHE A 57 -2.79 18.07 -12.73
CA PHE A 57 -2.44 18.36 -11.33
C PHE A 57 -2.95 19.75 -10.90
N ALA A 58 -3.80 19.78 -9.86
CA ALA A 58 -4.30 21.02 -9.27
C ALA A 58 -3.39 21.44 -8.10
N PRO A 59 -2.64 22.55 -8.21
CA PRO A 59 -1.74 23.01 -7.16
C PRO A 59 -2.52 23.71 -6.04
N TYR A 60 -2.05 23.58 -4.80
CA TYR A 60 -2.53 24.29 -3.62
C TYR A 60 -1.36 24.98 -2.90
N PRO A 61 -1.51 26.23 -2.47
CA PRO A 61 -2.57 27.16 -2.91
C PRO A 61 -2.44 27.46 -4.39
N GLU A 62 -3.47 28.02 -4.99
CA GLU A 62 -3.46 28.44 -6.39
C GLU A 62 -2.28 29.35 -6.70
N ARG A 63 -1.80 29.32 -7.94
CA ARG A 63 -0.64 30.10 -8.37
C ARG A 63 -0.82 31.58 -8.05
N GLY A 64 0.22 32.20 -7.50
CA GLY A 64 0.26 33.62 -7.13
C GLY A 64 0.04 33.90 -5.63
N SER A 65 -0.33 32.92 -4.82
CA SER A 65 -0.43 33.08 -3.37
C SER A 65 0.95 33.15 -2.72
N TYR A 66 1.17 34.17 -1.87
CA TYR A 66 2.40 34.27 -1.10
C TYR A 66 2.44 33.22 0.02
N LEU A 67 3.50 32.43 0.07
CA LEU A 67 3.75 31.46 1.13
C LEU A 67 5.13 31.68 1.74
N HIS A 68 5.18 31.64 3.06
CA HIS A 68 6.48 31.61 3.73
C HIS A 68 7.28 30.35 3.34
N PRO A 69 8.61 30.42 3.33
CA PRO A 69 9.45 29.24 3.10
C PRO A 69 9.09 28.10 4.06
N ILE A 70 9.14 26.88 3.55
CA ILE A 70 8.93 25.69 4.37
C ILE A 70 10.20 25.47 5.21
N ASP A 71 10.01 25.16 6.49
CA ASP A 71 11.09 24.64 7.29
C ASP A 71 11.44 23.22 6.82
N ARG A 72 12.60 23.10 6.19
CA ARG A 72 13.12 21.83 5.67
C ARG A 72 13.39 20.81 6.78
N GLN A 73 13.72 21.29 7.99
CA GLN A 73 13.98 20.42 9.14
C GLN A 73 12.68 19.77 9.60
N ASP A 74 11.62 20.55 9.81
CA ASP A 74 10.29 20.06 10.18
C ASP A 74 9.75 19.04 9.16
N LEU A 75 9.89 19.33 7.86
CA LEU A 75 9.47 18.40 6.82
C LEU A 75 10.27 17.09 6.86
N ASN A 76 11.58 17.14 7.10
CA ASN A 76 12.43 15.97 7.22
C ASN A 76 12.09 15.14 8.47
N GLU A 77 11.76 15.79 9.58
CA GLU A 77 11.33 15.09 10.81
C GLU A 77 10.00 14.35 10.59
N ARG A 78 9.03 15.00 9.95
CA ARG A 78 7.75 14.37 9.58
C ARG A 78 7.96 13.15 8.69
N ARG A 79 8.84 13.24 7.69
CA ARG A 79 9.20 12.13 6.82
C ARG A 79 9.84 10.97 7.59
N LYS A 80 10.81 11.27 8.47
CA LYS A 80 11.45 10.26 9.32
C LYS A 80 10.46 9.56 10.24
N LYS A 81 9.49 10.30 10.78
CA LYS A 81 8.43 9.72 11.63
C LYS A 81 7.54 8.78 10.81
N ALA A 82 7.07 9.23 9.65
CA ALA A 82 6.25 8.41 8.75
C ALA A 82 6.99 7.14 8.30
N ASP A 83 8.28 7.24 7.95
CA ASP A 83 9.10 6.08 7.57
C ASP A 83 9.24 5.07 8.71
N LYS A 84 9.42 5.55 9.95
CA LYS A 84 9.46 4.68 11.15
C LYS A 84 8.13 3.95 11.37
N GLU A 85 7.01 4.64 11.25
CA GLU A 85 5.68 4.06 11.42
C GLU A 85 5.40 3.00 10.33
N GLU A 86 5.76 3.30 9.09
CA GLU A 86 5.62 2.36 7.97
C GLU A 86 6.52 1.13 8.15
N ALA A 87 7.78 1.33 8.54
CA ALA A 87 8.71 0.23 8.83
C ALA A 87 8.20 -0.68 9.96
N LEU A 88 7.65 -0.10 11.04
CA LEU A 88 7.06 -0.86 12.13
C LEU A 88 5.84 -1.68 11.68
N LYS A 89 4.98 -1.08 10.86
CA LYS A 89 3.84 -1.77 10.26
C LYS A 89 4.27 -2.94 9.38
N HIS A 90 5.28 -2.74 8.54
CA HIS A 90 5.85 -3.79 7.70
C HIS A 90 6.48 -4.92 8.53
N ALA A 91 7.21 -4.58 9.60
CA ALA A 91 7.81 -5.58 10.49
C ALA A 91 6.75 -6.45 11.18
N ARG A 92 5.67 -5.84 11.69
CA ARG A 92 4.54 -6.59 12.29
C ARG A 92 3.88 -7.52 11.28
N ALA A 93 3.66 -7.05 10.05
CA ALA A 93 3.09 -7.88 9.00
C ALA A 93 4.02 -9.04 8.58
N ALA A 94 5.33 -8.82 8.55
CA ALA A 94 6.29 -9.89 8.29
C ALA A 94 6.29 -10.97 9.40
N GLN A 95 6.21 -10.56 10.67
CA GLN A 95 6.07 -11.51 11.79
C GLN A 95 4.76 -12.31 11.70
N GLU A 96 3.64 -11.65 11.38
CA GLU A 96 2.36 -12.34 11.20
C GLU A 96 2.40 -13.29 9.98
N ALA A 97 3.07 -12.90 8.90
CA ALA A 97 3.30 -13.79 7.77
C ALA A 97 4.06 -15.05 8.16
N LEU A 98 5.15 -14.93 8.93
CA LEU A 98 5.90 -16.07 9.46
C LEU A 98 5.05 -16.97 10.35
N ARG A 99 4.21 -16.37 11.21
CA ARG A 99 3.29 -17.11 12.07
C ARG A 99 2.26 -17.90 11.25
N ILE A 100 1.68 -17.30 10.22
CA ILE A 100 0.74 -17.99 9.33
C ILE A 100 1.43 -19.14 8.61
N ILE A 101 2.63 -18.91 8.08
CA ILE A 101 3.43 -19.92 7.38
C ILE A 101 3.74 -21.11 8.31
N SER A 102 4.15 -20.87 9.56
CA SER A 102 4.48 -21.94 10.53
C SER A 102 3.28 -22.78 10.93
N LEU A 103 2.06 -22.24 10.82
CA LEU A 103 0.80 -22.93 11.11
C LEU A 103 0.15 -23.55 9.86
N SER A 104 0.78 -23.41 8.69
CA SER A 104 0.29 -23.98 7.43
C SER A 104 0.80 -25.41 7.23
N THR A 105 0.00 -26.23 6.57
CA THR A 105 0.38 -27.61 6.19
C THR A 105 0.68 -27.68 4.69
N VAL A 106 1.62 -28.53 4.30
CA VAL A 106 1.90 -28.79 2.89
C VAL A 106 0.87 -29.74 2.33
N SER A 107 0.05 -29.29 1.38
CA SER A 107 -1.00 -30.13 0.78
C SER A 107 -1.34 -29.68 -0.66
N LYS A 108 -2.09 -30.50 -1.38
CA LYS A 108 -2.65 -30.14 -2.70
C LYS A 108 -3.72 -29.07 -2.49
N HIS A 109 -3.83 -28.15 -3.45
CA HIS A 109 -4.84 -27.10 -3.43
C HIS A 109 -5.52 -26.95 -4.80
N PRO A 110 -6.86 -26.80 -4.89
CA PRO A 110 -7.60 -26.72 -6.14
C PRO A 110 -7.12 -25.61 -7.08
N TYR A 111 -6.60 -24.53 -6.54
CA TYR A 111 -6.04 -23.44 -7.35
C TYR A 111 -4.83 -23.90 -8.18
N LEU A 112 -3.93 -24.74 -7.61
CA LEU A 112 -2.76 -25.27 -8.33
C LEU A 112 -3.20 -26.20 -9.46
N ALA A 113 -4.14 -27.09 -9.19
CA ALA A 113 -4.70 -27.96 -10.23
C ALA A 113 -5.31 -27.18 -11.40
N ARG A 114 -6.10 -26.13 -11.12
CA ARG A 114 -6.65 -25.23 -12.17
C ARG A 114 -5.59 -24.47 -12.95
N LYS A 115 -4.39 -24.31 -12.40
CA LYS A 115 -3.25 -23.69 -13.07
C LYS A 115 -2.38 -24.66 -13.86
N GLY A 116 -2.79 -25.92 -13.98
CA GLY A 116 -2.06 -26.96 -14.72
C GLY A 116 -1.02 -27.72 -13.89
N PHE A 117 -1.08 -27.59 -12.57
CA PHE A 117 -0.17 -28.26 -11.63
C PHE A 117 -0.94 -29.18 -10.65
N PRO A 118 -1.62 -30.24 -11.13
CA PRO A 118 -2.51 -31.06 -10.29
C PRO A 118 -1.77 -31.82 -9.17
N ASP A 119 -0.50 -32.11 -9.37
CA ASP A 119 0.34 -32.85 -8.40
C ASP A 119 1.18 -31.93 -7.51
N ALA A 120 1.18 -30.63 -7.78
CA ALA A 120 1.91 -29.68 -6.96
C ALA A 120 1.26 -29.51 -5.59
N THR A 121 2.10 -29.41 -4.57
CA THR A 121 1.71 -29.06 -3.21
C THR A 121 2.12 -27.62 -2.90
N GLY A 122 1.44 -27.02 -1.92
CA GLY A 122 1.75 -25.70 -1.39
C GLY A 122 1.37 -25.60 0.07
N LEU A 123 1.73 -24.50 0.69
CA LEU A 123 1.29 -24.22 2.05
C LEU A 123 -0.21 -23.93 2.05
N VAL A 124 -0.97 -24.66 2.85
CA VAL A 124 -2.42 -24.49 2.96
C VAL A 124 -2.80 -24.27 4.42
N ARG A 125 -3.65 -23.28 4.65
CA ARG A 125 -4.23 -23.01 5.96
C ARG A 125 -5.68 -22.58 5.81
N ASP A 126 -6.57 -23.17 6.60
CA ASP A 126 -8.02 -22.86 6.60
C ASP A 126 -8.63 -22.89 5.19
N GLY A 127 -8.19 -23.85 4.36
CA GLY A 127 -8.62 -24.01 2.97
C GLY A 127 -8.08 -22.96 1.99
N LEU A 128 -7.16 -22.10 2.42
CA LEU A 128 -6.51 -21.09 1.57
C LEU A 128 -5.07 -21.51 1.24
N LEU A 129 -4.69 -21.36 -0.03
CA LEU A 129 -3.28 -21.47 -0.42
C LEU A 129 -2.53 -20.25 0.07
N VAL A 130 -1.46 -20.46 0.82
CA VAL A 130 -0.59 -19.42 1.38
C VAL A 130 0.68 -19.34 0.55
N ILE A 131 0.94 -18.19 -0.05
CA ILE A 131 2.12 -17.95 -0.89
C ILE A 131 2.99 -16.90 -0.21
N PRO A 132 4.18 -17.26 0.30
CA PRO A 132 5.09 -16.31 0.90
C PRO A 132 5.56 -15.26 -0.12
N VAL A 133 5.61 -14.01 0.31
CA VAL A 133 6.27 -12.92 -0.42
C VAL A 133 7.64 -12.72 0.21
N ARG A 134 8.70 -12.94 -0.55
CA ARG A 134 10.07 -12.82 -0.09
C ARG A 134 10.76 -11.60 -0.70
N ASP A 135 11.59 -10.95 0.07
CA ASP A 135 12.45 -9.87 -0.43
C ASP A 135 13.45 -10.44 -1.44
N LEU A 136 13.54 -9.82 -2.62
CA LEU A 136 14.39 -10.30 -3.72
C LEU A 136 15.88 -10.35 -3.34
N LYS A 137 16.34 -9.45 -2.46
CA LYS A 137 17.76 -9.33 -2.10
C LYS A 137 18.14 -10.22 -0.91
N THR A 138 17.30 -10.25 0.11
CA THR A 138 17.61 -10.91 1.38
C THR A 138 16.97 -12.28 1.51
N ASN A 139 16.04 -12.64 0.63
CA ASN A 139 15.19 -13.84 0.70
C ASN A 139 14.32 -13.91 1.98
N ALA A 140 14.30 -12.88 2.80
CA ALA A 140 13.47 -12.83 4.00
C ALA A 140 11.97 -12.75 3.64
N VAL A 141 11.12 -13.38 4.44
CA VAL A 141 9.66 -13.23 4.30
C VAL A 141 9.27 -11.82 4.73
N ILE A 142 8.65 -11.07 3.84
CA ILE A 142 8.20 -9.69 4.07
C ILE A 142 6.68 -9.53 4.08
N SER A 143 5.96 -10.52 3.54
CA SER A 143 4.51 -10.58 3.49
C SER A 143 4.07 -11.97 3.05
N LEU A 144 2.78 -12.15 2.80
CA LEU A 144 2.22 -13.32 2.11
C LEU A 144 1.00 -12.91 1.28
N GLN A 145 0.64 -13.78 0.33
CA GLN A 145 -0.63 -13.73 -0.38
C GLN A 145 -1.44 -14.97 -0.03
N THR A 146 -2.71 -14.81 0.27
CA THR A 146 -3.67 -15.92 0.37
C THR A 146 -4.48 -16.02 -0.93
N VAL A 147 -4.75 -17.24 -1.34
CA VAL A 147 -5.52 -17.56 -2.53
C VAL A 147 -6.63 -18.53 -2.19
N GLY A 148 -7.86 -18.07 -2.28
CA GLY A 148 -9.10 -18.83 -2.18
C GLY A 148 -9.99 -18.52 -3.38
N GLN A 149 -11.19 -18.04 -3.13
CA GLN A 149 -12.06 -17.46 -4.17
C GLN A 149 -11.44 -16.16 -4.73
N GLU A 150 -10.85 -15.37 -3.82
CA GLU A 150 -10.09 -14.16 -4.15
C GLU A 150 -8.63 -14.30 -3.74
N LYS A 151 -7.79 -13.44 -4.33
CA LYS A 151 -6.39 -13.28 -3.94
C LYS A 151 -6.24 -12.05 -3.07
N LYS A 152 -5.69 -12.22 -1.87
CA LYS A 152 -5.49 -11.11 -0.93
C LYS A 152 -4.06 -11.11 -0.40
N PHE A 153 -3.42 -9.94 -0.42
CA PHE A 153 -2.16 -9.74 0.30
C PHE A 153 -2.45 -9.47 1.77
N LEU A 154 -1.51 -9.90 2.61
CA LEU A 154 -1.58 -9.61 4.04
C LEU A 154 -1.58 -8.10 4.27
N PHE A 155 -2.57 -7.64 5.06
CA PHE A 155 -2.71 -6.22 5.39
C PHE A 155 -1.44 -5.67 6.07
N GLY A 156 -0.97 -4.52 5.63
CA GLY A 156 0.25 -3.90 6.15
C GLY A 156 1.55 -4.53 5.68
N GLY A 157 1.50 -5.63 4.91
CA GLY A 157 2.69 -6.25 4.35
C GLY A 157 3.30 -5.46 3.19
N ARG A 158 4.64 -5.42 3.13
CA ARG A 158 5.37 -4.84 2.02
C ARG A 158 5.35 -5.81 0.83
N THR A 159 4.95 -5.32 -0.33
CA THR A 159 4.99 -6.09 -1.59
C THR A 159 6.03 -5.54 -2.56
N LYS A 160 6.39 -4.27 -2.44
CA LYS A 160 7.42 -3.62 -3.27
C LYS A 160 8.79 -4.27 -3.04
N GLY A 161 9.42 -4.73 -4.11
CA GLY A 161 10.69 -5.46 -4.05
C GLY A 161 10.54 -6.92 -3.58
N GLY A 162 9.31 -7.41 -3.47
CA GLY A 162 9.02 -8.79 -3.13
C GLY A 162 8.72 -9.66 -4.33
N VAL A 163 9.03 -10.95 -4.21
CA VAL A 163 8.72 -12.01 -5.17
C VAL A 163 7.84 -13.07 -4.52
N LEU A 164 6.94 -13.64 -5.31
CA LEU A 164 6.12 -14.79 -4.92
C LEU A 164 6.86 -16.07 -5.35
N VAL A 165 7.17 -16.93 -4.39
CA VAL A 165 7.84 -18.22 -4.66
C VAL A 165 6.83 -19.33 -4.44
N LEU A 166 6.57 -20.14 -5.46
CA LEU A 166 5.78 -21.35 -5.42
C LEU A 166 6.72 -22.54 -5.61
N GLY A 167 6.66 -23.49 -4.66
CA GLY A 167 7.51 -24.68 -4.65
C GLY A 167 8.78 -24.52 -3.80
N GLN A 168 9.41 -25.66 -3.54
CA GLN A 168 10.75 -25.70 -2.92
C GLN A 168 11.79 -25.67 -4.04
N LYS A 169 12.92 -24.99 -3.77
CA LYS A 169 14.14 -25.18 -4.55
C LYS A 169 14.75 -26.50 -4.17
#